data_08e7bc90e9b2517123203113151225f9
#
_entry.id   08e7bc90e9b2517123203113151225f9
#
_cell.length_a   1.000
_cell.length_b   1.000
_cell.length_c   1.000
_cell.angle_alpha   90.00
_cell.angle_beta   90.00
_cell.angle_gamma   90.00
#
_symmetry.space_group_name_H-M   'P 1'
#
loop_
_entity.id
_entity.type
_entity.pdbx_description
1 polymer ?
#
loop_
_entity_poly.entity_id
_entity_poly.type
_entity_poly.pdbx_seq_one_letter_code
_entity_poly.pdbx_strand_id
1 'polypeptide(L)'
;MQDIKKKFWLEKFDCFSITGKDARKFLNGITTGNILNSENKVIKTCWLNPNGVLRSLIEIIFLERSLEVIILAGNTKEIIDYFNQIIFPVDDVLLSEPSLINRIQEIDETSSWRTYQPIFFKIEDKEFEIYKNKLNLLNPNDLKLWKINQAIPSLGMEINGKNNPLELGIL
;
A
#
# COMPACT_ATOMS: atom_id res chain seq x y z
N MET A 1 -33.44 11.56 -8.41
CA MET A 1 -32.06 11.06 -8.47
C MET A 1 -31.88 10.13 -7.28
N GLN A 2 -31.68 8.83 -7.52
CA GLN A 2 -31.33 7.92 -6.43
C GLN A 2 -29.95 8.36 -5.93
N ASP A 3 -29.84 8.67 -4.63
CA ASP A 3 -28.54 8.85 -3.97
C ASP A 3 -27.77 7.53 -4.12
N ILE A 4 -26.80 7.49 -5.01
CA ILE A 4 -25.89 6.35 -5.16
C ILE A 4 -25.09 6.29 -3.85
N LYS A 5 -25.50 5.39 -2.98
CA LYS A 5 -24.87 5.23 -1.68
C LYS A 5 -23.45 4.75 -1.89
N LYS A 6 -22.47 5.62 -1.64
CA LYS A 6 -21.04 5.33 -1.79
C LYS A 6 -20.70 4.01 -1.09
N LYS A 7 -19.91 3.18 -1.75
CA LYS A 7 -19.39 1.91 -1.19
C LYS A 7 -17.94 2.09 -0.77
N PHE A 8 -17.50 1.32 0.22
CA PHE A 8 -16.15 1.44 0.75
C PHE A 8 -15.47 0.07 0.91
N TRP A 9 -14.19 0.05 0.55
CA TRP A 9 -13.26 -1.03 0.84
C TRP A 9 -12.56 -0.72 2.16
N LEU A 10 -12.80 -1.54 3.17
CA LEU A 10 -12.10 -1.53 4.45
C LEU A 10 -11.30 -2.82 4.59
N GLU A 11 -10.02 -2.70 4.85
CA GLU A 11 -9.14 -3.85 5.12
C GLU A 11 -7.98 -3.44 6.04
N LYS A 12 -7.43 -4.41 6.79
CA LYS A 12 -6.24 -4.25 7.60
C LYS A 12 -5.03 -4.72 6.83
N PHE A 13 -3.97 -3.93 6.88
CA PHE A 13 -2.70 -4.24 6.23
C PHE A 13 -1.54 -4.11 7.21
N ASP A 14 -0.50 -4.87 6.95
CA ASP A 14 0.79 -4.64 7.59
C ASP A 14 1.36 -3.30 7.13
N CYS A 15 2.02 -2.60 8.05
CA CYS A 15 2.75 -1.39 7.75
C CYS A 15 3.99 -1.28 8.63
N PHE A 16 4.95 -0.49 8.17
CA PHE A 16 6.12 -0.08 8.93
C PHE A 16 6.55 1.32 8.53
N SER A 17 7.22 2.03 9.45
CA SER A 17 7.74 3.36 9.17
C SER A 17 9.18 3.31 8.69
N ILE A 18 9.53 4.23 7.81
CA ILE A 18 10.92 4.52 7.44
C ILE A 18 11.22 5.97 7.81
N THR A 19 12.28 6.17 8.59
CA THR A 19 12.76 7.47 9.06
C THR A 19 14.20 7.73 8.60
N GLY A 20 14.68 8.96 8.78
CA GLY A 20 16.01 9.39 8.41
C GLY A 20 16.02 10.29 7.16
N LYS A 21 17.09 11.05 7.01
CA LYS A 21 17.23 12.04 5.89
C LYS A 21 17.31 11.38 4.52
N ASP A 22 17.78 10.12 4.45
CA ASP A 22 17.95 9.39 3.20
C ASP A 22 16.74 8.48 2.87
N ALA A 23 15.71 8.42 3.74
CA ALA A 23 14.55 7.54 3.59
C ALA A 23 13.82 7.68 2.24
N ARG A 24 13.57 8.92 1.78
CA ARG A 24 12.94 9.16 0.47
C ARG A 24 13.80 8.67 -0.69
N LYS A 25 15.10 8.95 -0.64
CA LYS A 25 16.07 8.53 -1.66
C LYS A 25 16.17 7.00 -1.71
N PHE A 26 16.22 6.37 -0.56
CA PHE A 26 16.21 4.92 -0.42
C PHE A 26 14.99 4.30 -1.09
N LEU A 27 13.77 4.68 -0.70
CA LEU A 27 12.55 4.15 -1.30
C LEU A 27 12.45 4.45 -2.80
N ASN A 28 12.88 5.63 -3.24
CA ASN A 28 12.89 5.96 -4.66
C ASN A 28 13.82 5.06 -5.49
N GLY A 29 14.90 4.56 -4.87
CA GLY A 29 15.86 3.68 -5.55
C GLY A 29 15.39 2.23 -5.67
N ILE A 30 14.45 1.79 -4.84
CA ILE A 30 14.04 0.39 -4.75
C ILE A 30 12.58 0.15 -5.16
N THR A 31 11.82 1.20 -5.42
CA THR A 31 10.42 1.09 -5.86
C THR A 31 10.23 1.69 -7.26
N THR A 32 9.12 1.38 -7.90
CA THR A 32 8.79 1.89 -9.23
C THR A 32 8.20 3.30 -9.22
N GLY A 33 7.87 3.84 -8.03
CA GLY A 33 7.26 5.15 -7.87
C GLY A 33 8.28 6.28 -7.81
N ASN A 34 7.89 7.47 -8.28
CA ASN A 34 8.70 8.67 -8.12
C ASN A 34 8.48 9.28 -6.73
N ILE A 35 9.23 8.78 -5.73
CA ILE A 35 9.09 9.16 -4.33
C ILE A 35 9.71 10.54 -4.03
N LEU A 36 10.77 10.89 -4.74
CA LEU A 36 11.51 12.15 -4.51
C LEU A 36 10.71 13.38 -4.91
N ASN A 37 10.02 13.31 -6.04
CA ASN A 37 9.36 14.46 -6.66
C ASN A 37 7.83 14.43 -6.50
N SER A 38 7.30 13.55 -5.66
CA SER A 38 5.86 13.48 -5.46
C SER A 38 5.37 14.55 -4.50
N GLU A 39 4.33 15.26 -4.93
CA GLU A 39 3.51 16.15 -4.11
C GLU A 39 2.29 15.42 -3.50
N ASN A 40 2.04 14.19 -3.92
CA ASN A 40 0.93 13.38 -3.43
C ASN A 40 1.19 12.94 -1.99
N LYS A 41 0.15 12.98 -1.16
CA LYS A 41 0.23 12.47 0.23
C LYS A 41 0.38 10.96 0.29
N VAL A 42 -0.09 10.24 -0.73
CA VAL A 42 -0.02 8.77 -0.84
C VAL A 42 0.40 8.40 -2.25
N ILE A 43 1.39 7.53 -2.37
CA ILE A 43 1.83 6.94 -3.63
C ILE A 43 1.56 5.44 -3.61
N LYS A 44 0.97 4.93 -4.69
CA LYS A 44 0.87 3.50 -4.98
C LYS A 44 2.05 3.10 -5.85
N THR A 45 2.81 2.10 -5.44
CA THR A 45 4.04 1.69 -6.13
C THR A 45 4.31 0.21 -5.92
N CYS A 46 5.26 -0.33 -6.68
CA CYS A 46 5.70 -1.71 -6.58
C CYS A 46 7.14 -1.78 -6.05
N TRP A 47 7.42 -2.79 -5.24
CA TRP A 47 8.77 -3.23 -5.00
C TRP A 47 9.07 -4.43 -5.90
N LEU A 48 10.19 -4.35 -6.61
CA LEU A 48 10.66 -5.37 -7.53
C LEU A 48 11.99 -5.95 -7.05
N ASN A 49 12.25 -7.20 -7.41
CA ASN A 49 13.61 -7.72 -7.28
C ASN A 49 14.51 -7.16 -8.42
N PRO A 50 15.84 -7.38 -8.37
CA PRO A 50 16.77 -6.91 -9.40
C PRO A 50 16.45 -7.40 -10.83
N ASN A 51 15.68 -8.48 -10.97
CA ASN A 51 15.26 -9.03 -12.27
C ASN A 51 13.93 -8.42 -12.78
N GLY A 52 13.38 -7.40 -12.09
CA GLY A 52 12.12 -6.76 -12.47
C GLY A 52 10.87 -7.55 -12.11
N VAL A 53 10.98 -8.59 -11.28
CA VAL A 53 9.84 -9.41 -10.85
C VAL A 53 9.16 -8.76 -9.66
N LEU A 54 7.82 -8.71 -9.70
CA LEU A 54 6.99 -8.14 -8.63
C LEU A 54 7.13 -8.93 -7.33
N ARG A 55 7.51 -8.24 -6.25
CA ARG A 55 7.63 -8.80 -4.90
C ARG A 55 6.56 -8.25 -3.96
N SER A 56 6.14 -7.01 -4.19
CA SER A 56 5.08 -6.40 -3.37
C SER A 56 4.41 -5.25 -4.10
N LEU A 57 3.11 -5.10 -3.84
CA LEU A 57 2.36 -3.88 -4.10
C LEU A 57 2.24 -3.11 -2.79
N ILE A 58 2.67 -1.86 -2.78
CA ILE A 58 2.73 -1.03 -1.58
C ILE A 58 2.10 0.34 -1.79
N GLU A 59 1.61 0.93 -0.72
CA GLU A 59 1.31 2.35 -0.63
C GLU A 59 2.30 3.03 0.31
N ILE A 60 2.73 4.23 -0.04
CA ILE A 60 3.64 5.03 0.79
C ILE A 60 2.92 6.31 1.17
N ILE A 61 2.78 6.55 2.48
CA ILE A 61 2.22 7.78 3.04
C ILE A 61 3.38 8.69 3.44
N PHE A 62 3.31 9.95 3.01
CA PHE A 62 4.26 10.97 3.41
C PHE A 62 3.78 11.67 4.68
N LEU A 63 4.49 11.45 5.77
CA LEU A 63 4.31 12.15 7.02
C LEU A 63 5.42 13.21 7.21
N GLU A 64 5.26 14.06 8.21
CA GLU A 64 6.20 15.16 8.45
C GLU A 64 7.65 14.69 8.70
N ARG A 65 7.82 13.56 9.41
CA ARG A 65 9.13 13.04 9.83
C ARG A 65 9.40 11.60 9.43
N SER A 66 8.46 10.94 8.75
CA SER A 66 8.57 9.54 8.34
C SER A 66 7.83 9.29 7.04
N LEU A 67 8.11 8.13 6.46
CA LEU A 67 7.32 7.53 5.40
C LEU A 67 6.70 6.25 5.95
N GLU A 68 5.37 6.11 5.87
CA GLU A 68 4.69 4.87 6.24
C GLU A 68 4.55 4.01 4.99
N VAL A 69 5.04 2.79 5.05
CA VAL A 69 4.94 1.79 3.98
C VAL A 69 3.87 0.79 4.35
N ILE A 70 2.78 0.76 3.56
CA ILE A 70 1.66 -0.15 3.73
C ILE A 70 1.77 -1.26 2.69
N ILE A 71 1.71 -2.52 3.12
CA ILE A 71 1.84 -3.68 2.26
C ILE A 71 0.45 -4.13 1.80
N LEU A 72 0.03 -3.70 0.62
CA LEU A 72 -1.26 -4.11 0.04
C LEU A 72 -1.24 -5.58 -0.41
N ALA A 73 -0.11 -6.03 -0.92
CA ALA A 73 0.14 -7.43 -1.24
C ALA A 73 1.64 -7.70 -1.24
N GLY A 74 2.08 -8.77 -0.58
CA GLY A 74 3.48 -9.12 -0.41
C GLY A 74 3.74 -9.80 0.93
N ASN A 75 4.99 -10.19 1.17
CA ASN A 75 5.43 -10.74 2.43
C ASN A 75 6.19 -9.66 3.22
N THR A 76 5.59 -9.16 4.29
CA THR A 76 6.13 -8.06 5.11
C THR A 76 7.50 -8.38 5.67
N LYS A 77 7.69 -9.61 6.19
CA LYS A 77 8.99 -10.03 6.74
C LYS A 77 10.07 -10.03 5.66
N GLU A 78 9.78 -10.59 4.48
CA GLU A 78 10.73 -10.61 3.37
C GLU A 78 11.14 -9.20 2.94
N ILE A 79 10.19 -8.26 2.91
CA ILE A 79 10.45 -6.87 2.55
C ILE A 79 11.40 -6.22 3.57
N ILE A 80 11.09 -6.34 4.85
CA ILE A 80 11.88 -5.74 5.94
C ILE A 80 13.28 -6.35 5.98
N ASP A 81 13.39 -7.67 5.90
CA ASP A 81 14.67 -8.39 5.90
C ASP A 81 15.54 -7.92 4.71
N TYR A 82 14.95 -7.81 3.52
CA TYR A 82 15.67 -7.34 2.34
C TYR A 82 16.07 -5.87 2.45
N PHE A 83 15.19 -5.00 2.90
CA PHE A 83 15.50 -3.57 3.05
C PHE A 83 16.64 -3.37 4.04
N ASN A 84 16.64 -4.07 5.18
CA ASN A 84 17.72 -4.02 6.16
C ASN A 84 19.07 -4.51 5.58
N GLN A 85 19.06 -5.46 4.63
CA GLN A 85 20.27 -5.95 3.98
C GLN A 85 20.89 -4.95 3.01
N ILE A 86 20.08 -4.08 2.38
CA ILE A 86 20.54 -3.14 1.34
C ILE A 86 20.73 -1.72 1.86
N ILE A 87 20.33 -1.41 3.09
CA ILE A 87 20.67 -0.14 3.74
C ILE A 87 22.15 -0.15 4.07
N PHE A 88 22.91 0.79 3.51
CA PHE A 88 24.32 0.93 3.81
C PHE A 88 24.53 1.60 5.17
N PRO A 89 25.63 1.28 5.88
CA PRO A 89 25.94 1.87 7.20
C PRO A 89 26.07 3.40 7.21
N VAL A 90 26.28 4.00 6.05
CA VAL A 90 26.40 5.47 5.88
C VAL A 90 25.06 6.15 5.61
N ASP A 91 24.02 5.38 5.27
CA ASP A 91 22.70 5.91 5.00
C ASP A 91 21.95 6.17 6.32
N ASP A 92 21.40 7.36 6.44
CA ASP A 92 20.50 7.70 7.54
C ASP A 92 19.09 7.21 7.21
N VAL A 93 18.88 5.89 7.37
CA VAL A 93 17.62 5.18 7.12
C VAL A 93 17.37 4.17 8.24
N LEU A 94 16.23 4.29 8.91
CA LEU A 94 15.80 3.38 9.97
C LEU A 94 14.40 2.87 9.68
N LEU A 95 14.21 1.56 9.84
CA LEU A 95 12.91 0.91 9.74
C LEU A 95 12.35 0.63 11.14
N SER A 96 11.04 0.83 11.30
CA SER A 96 10.35 0.38 12.52
C SER A 96 9.99 -1.10 12.46
N GLU A 97 9.66 -1.67 13.62
CA GLU A 97 8.95 -2.94 13.66
C GLU A 97 7.61 -2.84 12.91
N PRO A 98 7.15 -3.95 12.29
CA PRO A 98 5.86 -3.97 11.61
C PRO A 98 4.70 -3.82 12.60
N SER A 99 3.66 -3.16 12.13
CA SER A 99 2.39 -2.97 12.84
C SER A 99 1.23 -3.13 11.87
N LEU A 100 0.00 -2.98 12.36
CA LEU A 100 -1.20 -3.04 11.53
C LEU A 100 -1.83 -1.66 11.38
N ILE A 101 -2.42 -1.42 10.21
CA ILE A 101 -3.18 -0.21 9.91
C ILE A 101 -4.52 -0.55 9.24
N ASN A 102 -5.58 0.18 9.61
CA ASN A 102 -6.85 0.11 8.90
C ASN A 102 -6.79 1.05 7.69
N ARG A 103 -7.09 0.52 6.53
CA ARG A 103 -7.16 1.26 5.27
C ARG A 103 -8.60 1.30 4.78
N ILE A 104 -9.12 2.50 4.53
CA ILE A 104 -10.46 2.72 4.01
C ILE A 104 -10.34 3.47 2.68
N GLN A 105 -11.04 2.99 1.67
CA GLN A 105 -11.09 3.64 0.36
C GLN A 105 -12.52 3.64 -0.17
N GLU A 106 -12.98 4.80 -0.66
CA GLU A 106 -14.18 4.86 -1.49
C GLU A 106 -13.96 4.08 -2.78
N ILE A 107 -14.95 3.32 -3.20
CA ILE A 107 -14.90 2.51 -4.41
C ILE A 107 -16.12 2.80 -5.29
N ASP A 108 -15.87 2.71 -6.59
CA ASP A 108 -16.85 2.85 -7.65
C ASP A 108 -16.70 1.66 -8.61
N GLU A 109 -17.79 1.19 -9.17
CA GLU A 109 -17.81 0.08 -10.13
C GLU A 109 -17.19 0.48 -11.48
N THR A 110 -17.20 1.77 -11.80
CA THR A 110 -16.76 2.32 -13.10
C THR A 110 -15.33 2.87 -13.06
N SER A 111 -14.80 3.17 -11.88
CA SER A 111 -13.49 3.80 -11.70
C SER A 111 -12.45 2.79 -11.23
N SER A 112 -11.18 3.01 -11.63
CA SER A 112 -10.06 2.23 -11.11
C SER A 112 -9.90 2.46 -9.61
N TRP A 113 -9.53 1.41 -8.87
CA TRP A 113 -9.18 1.48 -7.45
C TRP A 113 -8.07 2.51 -7.15
N ARG A 114 -7.32 2.92 -8.16
CA ARG A 114 -6.25 3.92 -8.06
C ARG A 114 -6.78 5.36 -8.04
N THR A 115 -8.01 5.59 -8.45
CA THR A 115 -8.60 6.93 -8.59
C THR A 115 -8.80 7.60 -7.24
N TYR A 116 -9.27 6.85 -6.25
CA TYR A 116 -9.59 7.39 -4.93
C TYR A 116 -8.41 7.25 -3.97
N GLN A 117 -8.16 8.32 -3.21
CA GLN A 117 -7.15 8.29 -2.15
C GLN A 117 -7.70 7.55 -0.92
N PRO A 118 -6.95 6.63 -0.34
CA PRO A 118 -7.34 5.96 0.88
C PRO A 118 -7.17 6.88 2.11
N ILE A 119 -7.91 6.53 3.17
CA ILE A 119 -7.77 7.09 4.51
C ILE A 119 -7.24 5.98 5.40
N PHE A 120 -6.36 6.33 6.34
CA PHE A 120 -5.70 5.37 7.20
C PHE A 120 -5.94 5.70 8.68
N PHE A 121 -6.17 4.65 9.47
CA PHE A 121 -6.33 4.75 10.92
C PHE A 121 -5.46 3.71 11.60
N LYS A 122 -4.77 4.10 12.66
CA LYS A 122 -4.09 3.14 13.55
C LYS A 122 -5.13 2.17 14.16
N ILE A 123 -4.69 0.96 14.52
CA ILE A 123 -5.63 -0.07 15.04
C ILE A 123 -6.35 0.40 16.32
N GLU A 124 -5.67 1.17 17.17
CA GLU A 124 -6.20 1.63 18.45
C GLU A 124 -6.90 3.00 18.37
N ASP A 125 -7.08 3.54 17.16
CA ASP A 125 -7.69 4.84 16.96
C ASP A 125 -9.19 4.79 17.28
N LYS A 126 -9.61 5.52 18.30
CA LYS A 126 -11.01 5.58 18.72
C LYS A 126 -11.92 6.22 17.67
N GLU A 127 -11.39 7.11 16.84
CA GLU A 127 -12.13 7.75 15.76
C GLU A 127 -12.46 6.76 14.65
N PHE A 128 -11.67 5.71 14.49
CA PHE A 128 -11.89 4.67 13.49
C PHE A 128 -13.24 3.99 13.65
N GLU A 129 -13.63 3.57 14.86
CA GLU A 129 -14.92 2.88 15.07
C GLU A 129 -16.11 3.81 14.79
N ILE A 130 -16.00 5.09 15.17
CA ILE A 130 -17.02 6.10 14.86
C ILE A 130 -17.15 6.32 13.37
N TYR A 131 -16.03 6.38 12.67
CA TYR A 131 -15.97 6.58 11.23
C TYR A 131 -16.54 5.36 10.49
N LYS A 132 -16.06 4.16 10.80
CA LYS A 132 -16.46 2.88 10.22
C LYS A 132 -17.97 2.65 10.26
N ASN A 133 -18.61 2.96 11.40
CA ASN A 133 -20.05 2.76 11.59
C ASN A 133 -20.94 3.64 10.68
N LYS A 134 -20.38 4.66 10.06
CA LYS A 134 -21.06 5.54 9.08
C LYS A 134 -20.91 5.06 7.64
N LEU A 135 -20.06 4.06 7.38
CA LEU A 135 -19.71 3.62 6.04
C LEU A 135 -20.61 2.49 5.55
N ASN A 136 -20.92 2.52 4.26
CA ASN A 136 -21.52 1.41 3.55
C ASN A 136 -20.39 0.51 3.02
N LEU A 137 -19.97 -0.44 3.86
CA LEU A 137 -18.88 -1.36 3.53
C LEU A 137 -19.35 -2.46 2.58
N LEU A 138 -18.49 -2.85 1.64
CA LEU A 138 -18.70 -4.08 0.88
C LEU A 138 -18.61 -5.29 1.81
N ASN A 139 -19.51 -6.25 1.58
CA ASN A 139 -19.35 -7.55 2.22
C ASN A 139 -18.10 -8.29 1.66
N PRO A 140 -17.57 -9.31 2.37
CA PRO A 140 -16.33 -9.96 1.98
C PRO A 140 -16.33 -10.59 0.58
N ASN A 141 -17.47 -11.14 0.14
CA ASN A 141 -17.57 -11.78 -1.18
C ASN A 141 -17.58 -10.75 -2.29
N ASP A 142 -18.36 -9.68 -2.14
CA ASP A 142 -18.40 -8.59 -3.11
C ASP A 142 -17.05 -7.87 -3.19
N LEU A 143 -16.38 -7.69 -2.04
CA LEU A 143 -15.05 -7.12 -2.00
C LEU A 143 -14.03 -7.97 -2.75
N LYS A 144 -14.07 -9.30 -2.54
CA LYS A 144 -13.18 -10.22 -3.28
C LYS A 144 -13.41 -10.15 -4.78
N LEU A 145 -14.66 -10.17 -5.22
CA LEU A 145 -15.01 -10.06 -6.64
C LEU A 145 -14.58 -8.70 -7.23
N TRP A 146 -14.82 -7.62 -6.48
CA TRP A 146 -14.39 -6.29 -6.90
C TRP A 146 -12.86 -6.21 -7.04
N LYS A 147 -12.08 -6.74 -6.08
CA LYS A 147 -10.61 -6.80 -6.16
C LYS A 147 -10.12 -7.53 -7.42
N ILE A 148 -10.75 -8.65 -7.77
CA ILE A 148 -10.45 -9.41 -8.99
C ILE A 148 -10.72 -8.56 -10.22
N ASN A 149 -11.88 -7.92 -10.29
CA ASN A 149 -12.27 -7.06 -11.40
C ASN A 149 -11.36 -5.83 -11.56
N GLN A 150 -10.77 -5.37 -10.46
CA GLN A 150 -9.79 -4.27 -10.45
C GLN A 150 -8.35 -4.73 -10.69
N ALA A 151 -8.12 -6.00 -10.93
CA ALA A 151 -6.78 -6.60 -11.10
C ALA A 151 -5.83 -6.24 -9.95
N ILE A 152 -6.33 -6.23 -8.71
CA ILE A 152 -5.49 -6.01 -7.52
C ILE A 152 -4.76 -7.32 -7.22
N PRO A 153 -3.42 -7.36 -7.29
CA PRO A 153 -2.66 -8.59 -7.12
C PRO A 153 -2.73 -9.10 -5.68
N SER A 154 -2.60 -10.40 -5.52
CA SER A 154 -2.56 -11.09 -4.24
C SER A 154 -1.30 -11.92 -4.07
N LEU A 155 -0.86 -12.09 -2.82
CA LEU A 155 0.29 -12.92 -2.50
C LEU A 155 -0.03 -14.40 -2.82
N GLY A 156 0.92 -15.08 -3.46
CA GLY A 156 0.81 -16.48 -3.85
C GLY A 156 0.11 -16.72 -5.20
N MET A 157 -0.68 -15.76 -5.67
CA MET A 157 -1.31 -15.79 -6.99
C MET A 157 -0.47 -15.00 -7.99
N GLU A 158 -0.70 -13.69 -8.06
CA GLU A 158 0.03 -12.80 -8.98
C GLU A 158 1.43 -12.45 -8.44
N ILE A 159 1.58 -12.29 -7.12
CA ILE A 159 2.88 -12.10 -6.46
C ILE A 159 3.43 -13.47 -6.06
N ASN A 160 4.01 -14.15 -7.01
CA ASN A 160 4.52 -15.52 -6.88
C ASN A 160 6.00 -15.68 -7.25
N GLY A 161 6.70 -14.55 -7.43
CA GLY A 161 8.11 -14.54 -7.80
C GLY A 161 8.41 -14.77 -9.28
N LYS A 162 7.41 -14.72 -10.17
CA LYS A 162 7.55 -14.95 -11.60
C LYS A 162 7.05 -13.78 -12.46
N ASN A 163 6.05 -13.06 -12.00
CA ASN A 163 5.34 -12.06 -12.79
C ASN A 163 6.01 -10.68 -12.72
N ASN A 164 5.97 -9.97 -13.83
CA ASN A 164 6.37 -8.59 -13.96
C ASN A 164 5.12 -7.67 -13.77
N PRO A 165 5.23 -6.51 -13.10
CA PRO A 165 4.09 -5.62 -12.89
C PRO A 165 3.47 -5.06 -14.17
N LEU A 166 4.23 -4.94 -15.27
CA LEU A 166 3.70 -4.53 -16.57
C LEU A 166 2.78 -5.59 -17.16
N GLU A 167 3.12 -6.88 -17.01
CA GLU A 167 2.29 -8.01 -17.46
C GLU A 167 0.97 -8.07 -16.69
N LEU A 168 0.97 -7.59 -15.45
CA LEU A 168 -0.21 -7.53 -14.59
C LEU A 168 -1.02 -6.24 -14.77
N GLY A 169 -0.58 -5.29 -15.60
CA GLY A 169 -1.24 -4.00 -15.77
C GLY A 169 -1.24 -3.12 -14.52
N ILE A 170 -0.25 -3.28 -13.63
CA ILE A 170 -0.16 -2.57 -12.36
C ILE A 170 0.60 -1.24 -12.49
N LEU A 171 1.44 -1.11 -13.49
CA LEU A 171 2.21 0.10 -13.81
C LEU A 171 1.66 0.82 -15.03
#